data_5048e7add7920cec1dbbd330cb1e8086
#
_entry.id   5048e7add7920cec1dbbd330cb1e8086
#
_cell.length_a   1.000
_cell.length_b   1.000
_cell.length_c   1.000
_cell.angle_alpha   90.00
_cell.angle_beta   90.00
_cell.angle_gamma   90.00
#
_symmetry.space_group_name_H-M   'P 1'
#
loop_
_entity.id
_entity.type
_entity.pdbx_description
1 polymer ?
#
loop_
_entity_poly.entity_id
_entity_poly.type
_entity_poly.pdbx_seq_one_letter_code
_entity_poly.pdbx_strand_id
1 'polypeptide(L)'
;MPLERVPKVLQRQQKIEMLSILERIGVDNLAKDLQSSFLNIVNDPSLLSDKEFLLRYLLLAAILDQQAESDTARQALKRIVQVYGADFFMNPQKYFDKIREVLDTVLNVYKPRARVIRMKSEGVALLRVGGFLLTVHNISLKFEGLYQYFTKFKSPSTLLENGILSNPLLSALLFEKAARLYVGWITHPQLFIKLYGENIQKSSIPMPVDGHVAKVFTRTGFLTTVNTENENTKIIEAEKERERIEKEVKALKPDADTFAIDYGAFLIGIKHCNDANPKCYECPLNKICNKNTMFKAY
;
A
#
# COMPACT_ATOMS: atom_id res chain seq x y z
N MET A 1 -13.15 -31.58 -14.50
CA MET A 1 -13.95 -30.33 -14.49
C MET A 1 -13.62 -29.60 -13.20
N PRO A 2 -13.10 -28.41 -13.23
CA PRO A 2 -12.90 -27.65 -12.02
C PRO A 2 -14.28 -27.34 -11.43
N LEU A 3 -14.52 -27.76 -10.20
CA LEU A 3 -15.65 -27.28 -9.42
C LEU A 3 -15.35 -25.81 -9.06
N GLU A 4 -15.74 -24.87 -9.92
CA GLU A 4 -15.90 -23.48 -9.52
C GLU A 4 -16.88 -23.48 -8.35
N ARG A 5 -16.36 -23.41 -7.15
CA ARG A 5 -17.18 -23.19 -5.96
C ARG A 5 -17.57 -21.73 -5.95
N VAL A 6 -18.70 -21.46 -6.56
CA VAL A 6 -19.32 -20.15 -6.54
C VAL A 6 -19.58 -19.77 -5.06
N PRO A 7 -18.92 -18.75 -4.53
CA PRO A 7 -19.24 -18.26 -3.19
C PRO A 7 -20.71 -17.80 -3.16
N LYS A 8 -21.35 -17.84 -2.01
CA LYS A 8 -22.64 -17.15 -1.86
C LYS A 8 -22.40 -15.67 -2.15
N VAL A 9 -23.08 -15.14 -3.16
CA VAL A 9 -22.87 -13.78 -3.65
C VAL A 9 -23.86 -12.83 -2.98
N LEU A 10 -23.37 -11.62 -2.65
CA LEU A 10 -24.21 -10.52 -2.16
C LEU A 10 -25.09 -9.97 -3.29
N GLN A 11 -26.30 -9.58 -2.95
CA GLN A 11 -27.15 -8.80 -3.86
C GLN A 11 -26.56 -7.39 -4.04
N ARG A 12 -26.91 -6.72 -5.15
CA ARG A 12 -26.38 -5.39 -5.48
C ARG A 12 -26.50 -4.39 -4.34
N GLN A 13 -27.65 -4.32 -3.69
CA GLN A 13 -27.89 -3.38 -2.56
C GLN A 13 -26.98 -3.70 -1.37
N GLN A 14 -26.77 -4.97 -1.05
CA GLN A 14 -25.85 -5.40 0.01
C GLN A 14 -24.39 -5.07 -0.32
N LYS A 15 -23.98 -5.18 -1.59
CA LYS A 15 -22.64 -4.75 -2.03
C LYS A 15 -22.44 -3.25 -1.80
N ILE A 16 -23.42 -2.42 -2.15
CA ILE A 16 -23.36 -0.97 -1.93
C ILE A 16 -23.29 -0.64 -0.43
N GLU A 17 -24.09 -1.32 0.40
CA GLU A 17 -24.05 -1.18 1.86
C GLU A 17 -22.67 -1.56 2.42
N MET A 18 -22.11 -2.69 1.97
CA MET A 18 -20.76 -3.12 2.35
C MET A 18 -19.73 -2.04 2.01
N LEU A 19 -19.74 -1.51 0.79
CA LEU A 19 -18.80 -0.47 0.38
C LEU A 19 -18.93 0.79 1.23
N SER A 20 -20.15 1.19 1.60
CA SER A 20 -20.39 2.35 2.46
C SER A 20 -19.86 2.15 3.89
N ILE A 21 -19.95 0.93 4.42
CA ILE A 21 -19.36 0.59 5.72
C ILE A 21 -17.84 0.63 5.65
N LEU A 22 -17.25 0.03 4.61
CA LEU A 22 -15.79 0.01 4.41
C LEU A 22 -15.23 1.42 4.24
N GLU A 23 -15.87 2.25 3.40
CA GLU A 23 -15.46 3.63 3.16
C GLU A 23 -15.46 4.44 4.46
N ARG A 24 -16.52 4.36 5.26
CA ARG A 24 -16.59 5.05 6.56
C ARG A 24 -15.46 4.62 7.48
N ILE A 25 -15.23 3.31 7.63
CA ILE A 25 -14.14 2.79 8.46
C ILE A 25 -12.79 3.32 7.97
N GLY A 26 -12.57 3.33 6.65
CA GLY A 26 -11.35 3.84 6.06
C GLY A 26 -11.15 5.32 6.32
N VAL A 27 -12.15 6.15 6.02
CA VAL A 27 -12.10 7.61 6.24
C VAL A 27 -11.80 7.95 7.70
N ASP A 28 -12.44 7.26 8.65
CA ASP A 28 -12.29 7.52 10.09
C ASP A 28 -10.89 7.20 10.63
N ASN A 29 -10.15 6.29 9.98
CA ASN A 29 -8.89 5.77 10.50
C ASN A 29 -7.66 6.11 9.65
N LEU A 30 -7.80 6.28 8.34
CA LEU A 30 -6.68 6.40 7.39
C LEU A 30 -5.63 7.44 7.80
N ALA A 31 -6.05 8.67 8.07
CA ALA A 31 -5.13 9.76 8.39
C ALA A 31 -4.43 9.55 9.74
N LYS A 32 -5.16 9.08 10.75
CA LYS A 32 -4.62 8.83 12.10
C LYS A 32 -3.58 7.72 12.07
N ASP A 33 -3.87 6.62 11.39
CA ASP A 33 -3.01 5.45 11.36
C ASP A 33 -1.73 5.73 10.54
N LEU A 34 -1.84 6.46 9.43
CA LEU A 34 -0.66 6.87 8.67
C LEU A 34 0.20 7.87 9.44
N GLN A 35 -0.41 8.83 10.12
CA GLN A 35 0.32 9.75 10.97
C GLN A 35 1.06 9.03 12.09
N SER A 36 0.37 8.15 12.83
CA SER A 36 0.98 7.40 13.92
C SER A 36 2.06 6.42 13.45
N SER A 37 1.88 5.83 12.27
CA SER A 37 2.77 4.79 11.75
C SER A 37 4.05 5.35 11.13
N PHE A 38 3.97 6.47 10.42
CA PHE A 38 5.09 6.98 9.63
C PHE A 38 5.55 8.38 10.03
N LEU A 39 4.64 9.31 10.27
CA LEU A 39 5.05 10.70 10.47
C LEU A 39 5.57 10.98 11.87
N ASN A 40 5.12 10.27 12.88
CA ASN A 40 5.67 10.40 14.24
C ASN A 40 7.15 9.96 14.36
N ILE A 41 7.70 9.34 13.30
CA ILE A 41 9.12 8.99 13.23
C ILE A 41 9.98 10.25 12.94
N VAL A 42 9.40 11.24 12.26
CA VAL A 42 10.08 12.47 11.87
C VAL A 42 10.00 13.47 13.03
N ASN A 43 11.13 13.72 13.67
CA ASN A 43 11.19 14.57 14.87
C ASN A 43 11.16 16.08 14.56
N ASP A 44 11.43 16.46 13.31
CA ASP A 44 11.42 17.87 12.88
C ASP A 44 10.11 18.21 12.16
N PRO A 45 9.22 19.01 12.78
CA PRO A 45 7.95 19.40 12.17
C PRO A 45 8.09 20.17 10.85
N SER A 46 9.21 20.89 10.65
CA SER A 46 9.44 21.65 9.41
C SER A 46 9.54 20.73 8.19
N LEU A 47 10.09 19.52 8.36
CA LEU A 47 10.19 18.52 7.31
C LEU A 47 8.81 17.96 6.88
N LEU A 48 7.83 17.98 7.80
CA LEU A 48 6.47 17.54 7.47
C LEU A 48 5.71 18.52 6.57
N SER A 49 6.21 19.73 6.40
CA SER A 49 5.71 20.70 5.43
C SER A 49 6.48 20.72 4.11
N ASP A 50 7.64 20.07 4.06
CA ASP A 50 8.42 19.92 2.83
C ASP A 50 7.89 18.76 1.99
N LYS A 51 7.21 19.09 0.89
CA LYS A 51 6.61 18.10 -0.01
C LYS A 51 7.65 17.18 -0.66
N GLU A 52 8.81 17.70 -1.03
CA GLU A 52 9.86 16.91 -1.63
C GLU A 52 10.42 15.89 -0.63
N PHE A 53 10.69 16.32 0.61
CA PHE A 53 11.09 15.41 1.68
C PHE A 53 10.05 14.31 1.91
N LEU A 54 8.77 14.68 2.07
CA LEU A 54 7.70 13.71 2.31
C LEU A 54 7.53 12.71 1.15
N LEU A 55 7.65 13.16 -0.10
CA LEU A 55 7.58 12.27 -1.26
C LEU A 55 8.70 11.22 -1.21
N ARG A 56 9.93 11.62 -0.92
CA ARG A 56 11.08 10.72 -0.83
C ARG A 56 10.97 9.79 0.37
N TYR A 57 10.56 10.34 1.51
CA TYR A 57 10.36 9.60 2.74
C TYR A 57 9.30 8.49 2.58
N LEU A 58 8.12 8.83 2.06
CA LEU A 58 7.05 7.86 1.81
C LEU A 58 7.39 6.88 0.68
N LEU A 59 8.20 7.29 -0.31
CA LEU A 59 8.71 6.36 -1.32
C LEU A 59 9.56 5.26 -0.67
N LEU A 60 10.51 5.64 0.19
CA LEU A 60 11.31 4.65 0.90
C LEU A 60 10.45 3.79 1.83
N ALA A 61 9.46 4.37 2.51
CA ALA A 61 8.50 3.63 3.33
C ALA A 61 7.79 2.53 2.52
N ALA A 62 7.26 2.88 1.34
CA ALA A 62 6.60 1.94 0.44
C ALA A 62 7.56 0.84 -0.09
N ILE A 63 8.81 1.20 -0.37
CA ILE A 63 9.84 0.25 -0.80
C ILE A 63 10.17 -0.75 0.31
N LEU A 64 10.33 -0.30 1.54
CA LEU A 64 10.68 -1.14 2.69
C LEU A 64 9.52 -2.04 3.15
N ASP A 65 8.27 -1.60 2.97
CA ASP A 65 7.07 -2.36 3.37
C ASP A 65 6.80 -3.57 2.45
N GLN A 66 7.42 -3.63 1.28
CA GLN A 66 7.22 -4.72 0.35
C GLN A 66 7.80 -6.03 0.87
N GLN A 67 6.95 -7.06 1.01
CA GLN A 67 7.34 -8.40 1.44
C GLN A 67 8.01 -8.45 2.83
N ALA A 68 7.66 -7.49 3.68
CA ALA A 68 8.08 -7.40 5.07
C ALA A 68 6.85 -7.23 5.98
N GLU A 69 7.04 -7.46 7.27
CA GLU A 69 6.04 -7.02 8.25
C GLU A 69 6.11 -5.50 8.36
N SER A 70 4.97 -4.81 8.23
CA SER A 70 4.91 -3.34 8.25
C SER A 70 5.57 -2.72 9.49
N ASP A 71 5.50 -3.38 10.65
CA ASP A 71 6.20 -2.93 11.86
C ASP A 71 7.73 -2.96 11.70
N THR A 72 8.25 -3.98 11.04
CA THR A 72 9.69 -4.09 10.78
C THR A 72 10.15 -3.06 9.76
N ALA A 73 9.36 -2.81 8.71
CA ALA A 73 9.62 -1.75 7.74
C ALA A 73 9.67 -0.37 8.41
N ARG A 74 8.72 -0.08 9.30
CA ARG A 74 8.70 1.16 10.10
C ARG A 74 9.93 1.30 11.01
N GLN A 75 10.37 0.21 11.64
CA GLN A 75 11.59 0.23 12.45
C GLN A 75 12.84 0.49 11.61
N ALA A 76 12.95 -0.10 10.42
CA ALA A 76 14.05 0.16 9.50
C ALA A 76 14.06 1.63 9.04
N LEU A 77 12.90 2.17 8.66
CA LEU A 77 12.75 3.57 8.30
C LEU A 77 13.13 4.50 9.48
N LYS A 78 12.63 4.20 10.68
CA LYS A 78 13.00 4.92 11.90
C LYS A 78 14.50 4.93 12.14
N ARG A 79 15.15 3.79 11.94
CA ARG A 79 16.59 3.68 12.14
C ARG A 79 17.37 4.51 11.13
N ILE A 80 16.95 4.55 9.85
CA ILE A 80 17.54 5.43 8.84
C ILE A 80 17.40 6.89 9.25
N VAL A 81 16.21 7.33 9.66
CA VAL A 81 15.97 8.71 10.11
C VAL A 81 16.85 9.06 11.32
N GLN A 82 16.95 8.16 12.29
CA GLN A 82 17.77 8.40 13.50
C GLN A 82 19.27 8.52 13.21
N VAL A 83 19.79 7.74 12.27
CA VAL A 83 21.23 7.70 11.98
C VAL A 83 21.65 8.77 10.98
N TYR A 84 20.83 9.01 9.96
CA TYR A 84 21.21 9.83 8.81
C TYR A 84 20.39 11.13 8.68
N GLY A 85 19.27 11.23 9.40
CA GLY A 85 18.40 12.42 9.38
C GLY A 85 17.75 12.67 8.01
N ALA A 86 17.32 13.91 7.82
CA ALA A 86 16.72 14.37 6.56
C ALA A 86 17.71 14.37 5.39
N ASP A 87 19.01 14.51 5.68
CA ASP A 87 20.06 14.57 4.67
C ASP A 87 20.10 13.31 3.78
N PHE A 88 19.76 12.14 4.34
CA PHE A 88 19.64 10.88 3.61
C PHE A 88 18.64 10.98 2.45
N PHE A 89 17.55 11.66 2.66
CA PHE A 89 16.48 11.83 1.68
C PHE A 89 16.80 12.95 0.69
N MET A 90 17.34 14.07 1.19
CA MET A 90 17.53 15.29 0.41
C MET A 90 18.82 15.30 -0.41
N ASN A 91 19.87 14.63 0.06
CA ASN A 91 21.19 14.57 -0.56
C ASN A 91 21.68 13.12 -0.77
N PRO A 92 20.92 12.28 -1.53
CA PRO A 92 21.20 10.85 -1.64
C PRO A 92 22.60 10.51 -2.16
N GLN A 93 23.21 11.38 -2.98
CA GLN A 93 24.57 11.20 -3.53
C GLN A 93 25.66 11.13 -2.45
N LYS A 94 25.45 11.74 -1.28
CA LYS A 94 26.41 11.68 -0.17
C LYS A 94 26.57 10.27 0.43
N TYR A 95 25.62 9.39 0.10
CA TYR A 95 25.54 8.03 0.67
C TYR A 95 25.96 6.93 -0.32
N PHE A 96 26.35 7.27 -1.54
CA PHE A 96 26.77 6.27 -2.52
C PHE A 96 28.03 5.53 -2.05
N ASP A 97 29.04 6.26 -1.57
CA ASP A 97 30.26 5.65 -1.04
C ASP A 97 30.06 4.99 0.34
N LYS A 98 28.98 5.34 1.02
CA LYS A 98 28.59 4.80 2.35
C LYS A 98 27.51 3.73 2.27
N ILE A 99 27.21 3.22 1.08
CA ILE A 99 26.09 2.29 0.88
C ILE A 99 26.17 1.07 1.77
N ARG A 100 27.39 0.56 2.06
CA ARG A 100 27.58 -0.58 2.96
C ARG A 100 27.09 -0.28 4.38
N GLU A 101 27.43 0.87 4.94
CA GLU A 101 26.99 1.30 6.28
C GLU A 101 25.46 1.47 6.33
N VAL A 102 24.86 2.00 5.27
CA VAL A 102 23.41 2.14 5.15
C VAL A 102 22.72 0.78 5.11
N LEU A 103 23.26 -0.17 4.34
CA LEU A 103 22.73 -1.52 4.26
C LEU A 103 22.82 -2.24 5.61
N ASP A 104 23.95 -2.13 6.33
CA ASP A 104 24.09 -2.73 7.65
C ASP A 104 23.07 -2.15 8.64
N THR A 105 22.80 -0.85 8.56
CA THR A 105 21.78 -0.18 9.37
C THR A 105 20.40 -0.80 9.16
N VAL A 106 20.03 -1.09 7.91
CA VAL A 106 18.74 -1.69 7.54
C VAL A 106 18.71 -3.18 7.85
N LEU A 107 19.75 -3.92 7.49
CA LEU A 107 19.84 -5.37 7.69
C LEU A 107 19.82 -5.75 9.17
N ASN A 108 20.42 -4.94 10.05
CA ASN A 108 20.39 -5.16 11.50
C ASN A 108 18.96 -5.12 12.08
N VAL A 109 18.02 -4.43 11.41
CA VAL A 109 16.60 -4.45 11.79
C VAL A 109 15.90 -5.71 11.26
N TYR A 110 16.20 -6.14 10.03
CA TYR A 110 15.52 -7.27 9.40
C TYR A 110 16.04 -8.65 9.81
N LYS A 111 17.37 -8.81 9.98
CA LYS A 111 18.00 -10.12 10.28
C LYS A 111 17.38 -10.85 11.48
N PRO A 112 17.04 -10.18 12.61
CA PRO A 112 16.47 -10.87 13.77
C PRO A 112 15.02 -11.34 13.58
N ARG A 113 14.31 -10.88 12.54
CA ARG A 113 12.88 -11.10 12.37
C ARG A 113 12.60 -12.38 11.60
N ALA A 114 11.98 -13.38 12.25
CA ALA A 114 11.76 -14.70 11.67
C ALA A 114 10.93 -14.69 10.38
N ARG A 115 9.92 -13.83 10.32
CA ARG A 115 8.96 -13.77 9.18
C ARG A 115 9.44 -12.96 7.98
N VAL A 116 10.55 -12.21 8.11
CA VAL A 116 11.12 -11.45 7.00
C VAL A 116 12.14 -12.34 6.29
N ILE A 117 11.83 -12.82 5.10
CA ILE A 117 12.72 -13.71 4.36
C ILE A 117 13.59 -12.92 3.37
N ARG A 118 12.97 -12.15 2.49
CA ARG A 118 13.69 -11.52 1.36
C ARG A 118 14.59 -10.37 1.75
N MET A 119 14.12 -9.48 2.63
CA MET A 119 14.91 -8.30 3.06
C MET A 119 16.15 -8.63 3.90
N LYS A 120 16.35 -9.88 4.29
CA LYS A 120 17.60 -10.35 4.92
C LYS A 120 18.73 -10.54 3.92
N SER A 121 18.45 -10.63 2.64
CA SER A 121 19.45 -10.73 1.60
C SER A 121 20.09 -9.36 1.35
N GLU A 122 21.41 -9.30 1.38
CA GLU A 122 22.16 -8.07 1.07
C GLU A 122 21.84 -7.58 -0.35
N GLY A 123 21.70 -8.50 -1.32
CA GLY A 123 21.34 -8.14 -2.69
C GLY A 123 19.98 -7.48 -2.81
N VAL A 124 18.98 -7.97 -2.07
CA VAL A 124 17.65 -7.37 -2.04
C VAL A 124 17.67 -6.04 -1.30
N ALA A 125 18.38 -5.94 -0.17
CA ALA A 125 18.51 -4.68 0.55
C ALA A 125 19.25 -3.63 -0.29
N LEU A 126 20.29 -4.02 -1.02
CA LEU A 126 21.01 -3.15 -1.96
C LEU A 126 20.09 -2.67 -3.09
N LEU A 127 19.34 -3.58 -3.72
CA LEU A 127 18.37 -3.21 -4.76
C LEU A 127 17.34 -2.20 -4.23
N ARG A 128 16.84 -2.38 -3.04
CA ARG A 128 15.81 -1.52 -2.44
C ARG A 128 16.37 -0.17 -1.99
N VAL A 129 17.38 -0.18 -1.14
CA VAL A 129 17.91 1.05 -0.52
C VAL A 129 18.87 1.78 -1.46
N GLY A 130 19.81 1.06 -2.07
CA GLY A 130 20.71 1.63 -3.07
C GLY A 130 19.96 2.09 -4.32
N GLY A 131 19.01 1.28 -4.79
CA GLY A 131 18.11 1.66 -5.88
C GLY A 131 17.29 2.90 -5.56
N PHE A 132 16.79 3.06 -4.31
CA PHE A 132 16.13 4.29 -3.87
C PHE A 132 17.04 5.51 -4.01
N LEU A 133 18.26 5.44 -3.47
CA LEU A 133 19.23 6.56 -3.53
C LEU A 133 19.52 6.96 -4.98
N LEU A 134 19.80 5.98 -5.85
CA LEU A 134 20.06 6.22 -7.26
C LEU A 134 18.85 6.79 -8.01
N THR A 135 17.66 6.28 -7.73
CA THR A 135 16.42 6.73 -8.38
C THR A 135 16.10 8.17 -8.02
N VAL A 136 16.14 8.50 -6.73
CA VAL A 136 15.89 9.86 -6.26
C VAL A 136 16.93 10.83 -6.83
N HIS A 137 18.21 10.46 -6.83
CA HIS A 137 19.27 11.27 -7.41
C HIS A 137 19.05 11.54 -8.91
N ASN A 138 18.81 10.49 -9.70
CA ASN A 138 18.63 10.62 -11.15
C ASN A 138 17.37 11.43 -11.52
N ILE A 139 16.26 11.23 -10.79
CA ILE A 139 15.05 12.03 -11.00
C ILE A 139 15.30 13.49 -10.63
N SER A 140 16.06 13.75 -9.55
CA SER A 140 16.39 15.11 -9.13
C SER A 140 17.27 15.82 -10.16
N LEU A 141 18.26 15.15 -10.73
CA LEU A 141 19.09 15.72 -11.80
C LEU A 141 18.29 16.10 -13.06
N LYS A 142 17.30 15.28 -13.40
CA LYS A 142 16.52 15.47 -14.64
C LYS A 142 15.31 16.40 -14.47
N PHE A 143 14.70 16.44 -13.28
CA PHE A 143 13.42 17.09 -13.05
C PHE A 143 13.39 17.99 -11.81
N GLU A 144 14.51 18.29 -11.19
CA GLU A 144 14.62 19.10 -9.97
C GLU A 144 13.95 18.47 -8.73
N GLY A 145 13.53 17.20 -8.81
CA GLY A 145 12.96 16.44 -7.70
C GLY A 145 11.74 15.60 -8.07
N LEU A 146 11.29 14.80 -7.11
CA LEU A 146 10.10 13.97 -7.28
C LEU A 146 8.83 14.82 -7.41
N TYR A 147 8.74 15.93 -6.67
CA TYR A 147 7.57 16.80 -6.73
C TYR A 147 7.38 17.36 -8.15
N GLN A 148 8.43 17.93 -8.73
CA GLN A 148 8.39 18.46 -10.11
C GLN A 148 8.14 17.36 -11.14
N TYR A 149 8.65 16.17 -10.90
CA TYR A 149 8.39 15.03 -11.78
C TYR A 149 6.93 14.60 -11.72
N PHE A 150 6.36 14.43 -10.51
CA PHE A 150 5.00 13.90 -10.34
C PHE A 150 3.90 14.89 -10.73
N THR A 151 4.14 16.19 -10.59
CA THR A 151 3.17 17.22 -11.01
C THR A 151 2.97 17.31 -12.54
N LYS A 152 3.79 16.62 -13.33
CA LYS A 152 3.57 16.49 -14.78
C LYS A 152 2.37 15.60 -15.14
N PHE A 153 1.94 14.75 -14.23
CA PHE A 153 0.81 13.85 -14.42
C PHE A 153 -0.48 14.50 -13.89
N LYS A 154 -1.58 14.33 -14.60
CA LYS A 154 -2.82 15.08 -14.32
C LYS A 154 -3.75 14.39 -13.30
N SER A 155 -3.50 13.13 -12.98
CA SER A 155 -4.35 12.34 -12.08
C SER A 155 -3.57 11.22 -11.40
N PRO A 156 -4.07 10.66 -10.29
CA PRO A 156 -3.47 9.49 -9.65
C PRO A 156 -3.29 8.30 -10.58
N SER A 157 -4.27 8.02 -11.44
CA SER A 157 -4.16 6.91 -12.40
C SER A 157 -3.04 7.13 -13.41
N THR A 158 -2.94 8.34 -13.99
CA THR A 158 -1.85 8.66 -14.94
C THR A 158 -0.49 8.72 -14.25
N LEU A 159 -0.44 9.14 -12.99
CA LEU A 159 0.80 9.06 -12.20
C LEU A 159 1.22 7.61 -11.97
N LEU A 160 0.27 6.73 -11.60
CA LEU A 160 0.56 5.31 -11.42
C LEU A 160 1.11 4.69 -12.71
N GLU A 161 0.34 4.81 -13.80
CA GLU A 161 0.63 4.11 -15.06
C GLU A 161 1.87 4.68 -15.77
N ASN A 162 1.90 6.00 -15.98
CA ASN A 162 2.92 6.65 -16.79
C ASN A 162 4.07 7.22 -15.96
N GLY A 163 3.82 7.59 -14.71
CA GLY A 163 4.82 8.20 -13.84
C GLY A 163 5.62 7.16 -13.05
N ILE A 164 5.01 6.06 -12.63
CA ILE A 164 5.65 5.06 -11.76
C ILE A 164 5.86 3.75 -12.50
N LEU A 165 4.81 3.09 -12.97
CA LEU A 165 4.94 1.75 -13.56
C LEU A 165 5.66 1.73 -14.91
N SER A 166 5.54 2.80 -15.70
CA SER A 166 6.27 2.96 -16.97
C SER A 166 7.67 3.59 -16.80
N ASN A 167 8.03 4.06 -15.60
CA ASN A 167 9.36 4.59 -15.33
C ASN A 167 10.29 3.45 -14.87
N PRO A 168 11.37 3.11 -15.63
CA PRO A 168 12.21 1.96 -15.30
C PRO A 168 12.85 2.02 -13.92
N LEU A 169 13.17 3.22 -13.41
CA LEU A 169 13.79 3.38 -12.09
C LEU A 169 12.77 3.13 -10.96
N LEU A 170 11.57 3.66 -11.09
CA LEU A 170 10.52 3.50 -10.06
C LEU A 170 9.88 2.12 -10.10
N SER A 171 9.61 1.57 -11.29
CA SER A 171 9.02 0.23 -11.43
C SER A 171 9.95 -0.90 -10.99
N ALA A 172 11.26 -0.70 -11.08
CA ALA A 172 12.23 -1.63 -10.50
C ALA A 172 12.18 -1.67 -8.95
N LEU A 173 11.73 -0.59 -8.32
CA LEU A 173 11.68 -0.47 -6.86
C LEU A 173 10.32 -0.80 -6.27
N LEU A 174 9.24 -0.47 -6.97
CA LEU A 174 7.87 -0.61 -6.50
C LEU A 174 7.12 -1.66 -7.32
N PHE A 175 6.75 -2.77 -6.69
CA PHE A 175 5.75 -3.66 -7.28
C PHE A 175 4.40 -2.95 -7.31
N GLU A 176 3.51 -3.39 -8.19
CA GLU A 176 2.24 -2.71 -8.46
C GLU A 176 1.43 -2.37 -7.19
N LYS A 177 1.29 -3.32 -6.24
CA LYS A 177 0.62 -3.05 -4.97
C LYS A 177 1.25 -1.87 -4.22
N ALA A 178 2.58 -1.86 -4.11
CA ALA A 178 3.30 -0.82 -3.39
C ALA A 178 3.26 0.53 -4.14
N ALA A 179 3.28 0.50 -5.47
CA ALA A 179 3.09 1.69 -6.30
C ALA A 179 1.71 2.30 -6.10
N ARG A 180 0.65 1.49 -6.07
CA ARG A 180 -0.72 1.92 -5.79
C ARG A 180 -0.86 2.50 -4.38
N LEU A 181 -0.26 1.86 -3.38
CA LEU A 181 -0.23 2.33 -2.01
C LEU A 181 0.49 3.69 -1.90
N TYR A 182 1.65 3.82 -2.52
CA TYR A 182 2.41 5.06 -2.57
C TYR A 182 1.62 6.19 -3.24
N VAL A 183 1.01 5.92 -4.40
CA VAL A 183 0.15 6.91 -5.08
C VAL A 183 -0.99 7.35 -4.17
N GLY A 184 -1.66 6.42 -3.49
CA GLY A 184 -2.71 6.75 -2.52
C GLY A 184 -2.20 7.69 -1.42
N TRP A 185 -1.05 7.40 -0.81
CA TRP A 185 -0.48 8.23 0.25
C TRP A 185 -0.14 9.66 -0.17
N ILE A 186 0.33 9.85 -1.40
CA ILE A 186 0.76 11.18 -1.87
C ILE A 186 -0.34 11.99 -2.55
N THR A 187 -1.45 11.34 -2.96
CA THR A 187 -2.51 12.02 -3.69
C THR A 187 -3.81 12.19 -2.93
N HIS A 188 -4.06 11.34 -1.91
CA HIS A 188 -5.32 11.38 -1.17
C HIS A 188 -5.53 12.72 -0.43
N PRO A 189 -6.71 13.37 -0.56
CA PRO A 189 -6.93 14.72 -0.05
C PRO A 189 -6.94 14.85 1.47
N GLN A 190 -7.16 13.74 2.20
CA GLN A 190 -7.07 13.72 3.67
C GLN A 190 -5.66 13.44 4.19
N LEU A 191 -4.69 13.15 3.29
CA LEU A 191 -3.32 12.85 3.65
C LEU A 191 -2.40 14.05 3.42
N PHE A 192 -1.11 13.88 3.64
CA PHE A 192 -0.19 14.97 3.93
C PHE A 192 0.24 15.79 2.73
N ILE A 193 0.44 15.14 1.57
CA ILE A 193 1.04 15.81 0.40
C ILE A 193 -0.03 16.45 -0.47
N LYS A 194 -1.18 15.77 -0.64
CA LYS A 194 -2.30 16.24 -1.48
C LYS A 194 -1.81 16.72 -2.86
N LEU A 195 -1.05 15.88 -3.54
CA LEU A 195 -0.31 16.27 -4.76
C LEU A 195 -1.17 17.00 -5.79
N TYR A 196 -2.45 16.63 -5.90
CA TYR A 196 -3.42 17.23 -6.81
C TYR A 196 -4.46 18.12 -6.12
N GLY A 197 -4.21 18.50 -4.86
CA GLY A 197 -5.14 19.32 -4.09
C GLY A 197 -6.28 18.53 -3.44
N GLU A 198 -7.25 19.27 -2.89
CA GLU A 198 -8.34 18.69 -2.10
C GLU A 198 -9.54 18.23 -2.95
N ASN A 199 -9.69 18.79 -4.14
CA ASN A 199 -10.86 18.55 -5.01
C ASN A 199 -10.67 17.39 -6.00
N ILE A 200 -9.73 16.52 -5.75
CA ILE A 200 -9.50 15.36 -6.61
C ILE A 200 -10.66 14.39 -6.53
N GLN A 201 -11.02 13.78 -7.67
CA GLN A 201 -11.96 12.69 -7.70
C GLN A 201 -11.36 11.47 -6.99
N LYS A 202 -11.86 11.14 -5.79
CA LYS A 202 -11.28 10.09 -4.93
C LYS A 202 -11.36 8.70 -5.57
N SER A 203 -12.37 8.44 -6.41
CA SER A 203 -12.47 7.20 -7.17
C SER A 203 -11.38 7.03 -8.24
N SER A 204 -10.59 8.08 -8.53
CA SER A 204 -9.42 8.00 -9.42
C SER A 204 -8.16 7.47 -8.69
N ILE A 205 -8.17 7.42 -7.35
CA ILE A 205 -7.05 6.90 -6.56
C ILE A 205 -7.07 5.37 -6.65
N PRO A 206 -5.96 4.74 -7.06
CA PRO A 206 -5.93 3.29 -7.25
C PRO A 206 -6.04 2.53 -5.93
N MET A 207 -6.78 1.42 -5.94
CA MET A 207 -6.87 0.51 -4.79
C MET A 207 -5.63 -0.40 -4.73
N PRO A 208 -4.89 -0.45 -3.62
CA PRO A 208 -3.74 -1.36 -3.46
C PRO A 208 -4.10 -2.85 -3.53
N VAL A 209 -5.19 -3.26 -2.95
CA VAL A 209 -5.72 -4.62 -2.81
C VAL A 209 -4.64 -5.64 -2.47
N ASP A 210 -4.44 -5.86 -1.20
CA ASP A 210 -3.60 -6.94 -0.71
C ASP A 210 -4.39 -8.21 -0.37
N GLY A 211 -3.72 -9.24 0.16
CA GLY A 211 -4.37 -10.48 0.56
C GLY A 211 -5.48 -10.28 1.59
N HIS A 212 -5.32 -9.35 2.54
CA HIS A 212 -6.36 -9.05 3.53
C HIS A 212 -7.59 -8.42 2.90
N VAL A 213 -7.39 -7.48 1.99
CA VAL A 213 -8.47 -6.82 1.23
C VAL A 213 -9.19 -7.83 0.34
N ALA A 214 -8.46 -8.57 -0.50
CA ALA A 214 -9.03 -9.58 -1.37
C ALA A 214 -9.84 -10.63 -0.59
N LYS A 215 -9.35 -11.04 0.58
CA LYS A 215 -10.04 -11.97 1.49
C LYS A 215 -11.37 -11.41 1.98
N VAL A 216 -11.44 -10.15 2.37
CA VAL A 216 -12.68 -9.52 2.81
C VAL A 216 -13.69 -9.47 1.68
N PHE A 217 -13.31 -9.03 0.49
CA PHE A 217 -14.18 -9.01 -0.69
C PHE A 217 -14.68 -10.40 -1.11
N THR A 218 -13.84 -11.42 -0.98
CA THR A 218 -14.22 -12.81 -1.28
C THR A 218 -15.14 -13.39 -0.22
N ARG A 219 -14.77 -13.28 1.06
CA ARG A 219 -15.52 -13.91 2.17
C ARG A 219 -16.88 -13.29 2.41
N THR A 220 -17.04 -12.02 2.12
CA THR A 220 -18.34 -11.36 2.15
C THR A 220 -19.27 -11.86 1.06
N GLY A 221 -18.75 -12.34 -0.06
CA GLY A 221 -19.50 -12.69 -1.27
C GLY A 221 -19.69 -11.48 -2.19
N PHE A 222 -18.81 -10.49 -2.11
CA PHE A 222 -18.81 -9.37 -3.05
C PHE A 222 -18.42 -9.84 -4.46
N LEU A 223 -17.41 -10.71 -4.57
CA LEU A 223 -16.98 -11.30 -5.84
C LEU A 223 -17.87 -12.49 -6.22
N THR A 224 -18.20 -12.59 -7.50
CA THR A 224 -19.00 -13.71 -8.06
C THR A 224 -18.17 -14.97 -8.31
N THR A 225 -16.89 -14.79 -8.60
CA THR A 225 -15.89 -15.86 -8.79
C THR A 225 -14.59 -15.42 -8.11
N VAL A 226 -13.72 -16.37 -7.81
CA VAL A 226 -12.45 -16.12 -7.11
C VAL A 226 -11.32 -16.87 -7.79
N ASN A 227 -10.22 -16.18 -8.06
CA ASN A 227 -8.98 -16.81 -8.51
C ASN A 227 -8.20 -17.36 -7.31
N THR A 228 -7.81 -18.63 -7.38
CA THR A 228 -6.97 -19.27 -6.36
C THR A 228 -5.66 -19.74 -6.96
N GLU A 229 -4.62 -19.87 -6.14
CA GLU A 229 -3.27 -20.26 -6.60
C GLU A 229 -3.26 -21.58 -7.41
N ASN A 230 -4.12 -22.52 -7.03
CA ASN A 230 -4.34 -23.74 -7.79
C ASN A 230 -5.73 -24.34 -7.44
N GLU A 231 -6.16 -25.32 -8.21
CA GLU A 231 -7.48 -25.97 -8.06
C GLU A 231 -7.71 -26.64 -6.70
N ASN A 232 -6.64 -27.04 -6.02
CA ASN A 232 -6.69 -27.74 -4.74
C ASN A 232 -6.60 -26.80 -3.54
N THR A 233 -6.13 -25.56 -3.73
CA THR A 233 -6.03 -24.57 -2.67
C THR A 233 -7.21 -23.60 -2.73
N LYS A 234 -7.56 -23.07 -1.56
CA LYS A 234 -8.53 -21.98 -1.44
C LYS A 234 -7.82 -20.66 -1.11
N ILE A 235 -6.57 -20.57 -1.54
CA ILE A 235 -5.73 -19.38 -1.32
C ILE A 235 -5.98 -18.41 -2.48
N ILE A 236 -6.38 -17.22 -2.13
CA ILE A 236 -6.78 -16.17 -3.07
C ILE A 236 -5.54 -15.56 -3.71
N GLU A 237 -5.54 -15.43 -5.03
CA GLU A 237 -4.54 -14.67 -5.78
C GLU A 237 -4.94 -13.18 -5.80
N ALA A 238 -4.51 -12.43 -4.78
CA ALA A 238 -4.89 -11.02 -4.61
C ALA A 238 -4.55 -10.15 -5.83
N GLU A 239 -3.45 -10.43 -6.52
CA GLU A 239 -3.04 -9.69 -7.72
C GLU A 239 -4.05 -9.82 -8.86
N LYS A 240 -4.62 -11.02 -9.05
CA LYS A 240 -5.65 -11.26 -10.06
C LYS A 240 -7.01 -10.68 -9.68
N GLU A 241 -7.28 -10.54 -8.38
CA GLU A 241 -8.54 -9.96 -7.91
C GLU A 241 -8.53 -8.43 -7.88
N ARG A 242 -7.37 -7.79 -7.86
CA ARG A 242 -7.20 -6.35 -7.72
C ARG A 242 -8.02 -5.55 -8.70
N GLU A 243 -7.82 -5.76 -9.98
CA GLU A 243 -8.52 -5.02 -11.03
C GLU A 243 -10.02 -5.30 -11.02
N ARG A 244 -10.42 -6.54 -10.72
CA ARG A 244 -11.83 -6.94 -10.65
C ARG A 244 -12.55 -6.25 -9.49
N ILE A 245 -11.92 -6.23 -8.31
CA ILE A 245 -12.46 -5.52 -7.13
C ILE A 245 -12.59 -4.04 -7.44
N GLU A 246 -11.53 -3.40 -7.92
CA GLU A 246 -11.54 -1.97 -8.22
C GLU A 246 -12.58 -1.60 -9.26
N LYS A 247 -12.70 -2.37 -10.35
CA LYS A 247 -13.70 -2.17 -11.40
C LYS A 247 -15.12 -2.29 -10.87
N GLU A 248 -15.41 -3.31 -10.06
CA GLU A 248 -16.74 -3.52 -9.50
C GLU A 248 -17.11 -2.45 -8.46
N VAL A 249 -16.15 -2.02 -7.63
CA VAL A 249 -16.32 -0.91 -6.69
C VAL A 249 -16.71 0.36 -7.44
N LYS A 250 -15.97 0.74 -8.49
CA LYS A 250 -16.24 1.93 -9.30
C LYS A 250 -17.59 1.84 -10.05
N ALA A 251 -17.95 0.66 -10.53
CA ALA A 251 -19.24 0.44 -11.21
C ALA A 251 -20.45 0.56 -10.27
N LEU A 252 -20.30 0.14 -9.00
CA LEU A 252 -21.37 0.19 -8.01
C LEU A 252 -21.46 1.55 -7.31
N LYS A 253 -20.33 2.24 -7.15
CA LYS A 253 -20.21 3.49 -6.41
C LYS A 253 -19.18 4.41 -7.08
N PRO A 254 -19.54 5.11 -8.19
CA PRO A 254 -18.60 5.87 -9.02
C PRO A 254 -17.86 7.00 -8.28
N ASP A 255 -18.49 7.59 -7.27
CA ASP A 255 -17.94 8.69 -6.49
C ASP A 255 -17.27 8.24 -5.18
N ALA A 256 -17.11 6.92 -5.00
CA ALA A 256 -16.54 6.37 -3.78
C ALA A 256 -15.08 6.79 -3.58
N ASP A 257 -14.71 6.93 -2.32
CA ASP A 257 -13.32 6.97 -1.92
C ASP A 257 -12.70 5.56 -1.97
N THR A 258 -12.18 5.20 -3.15
CA THR A 258 -11.68 3.84 -3.41
C THR A 258 -10.52 3.48 -2.49
N PHE A 259 -9.65 4.43 -2.17
CA PHE A 259 -8.53 4.20 -1.28
C PHE A 259 -8.97 4.01 0.18
N ALA A 260 -9.96 4.76 0.64
CA ALA A 260 -10.57 4.55 1.95
C ALA A 260 -11.31 3.21 2.04
N ILE A 261 -12.02 2.79 0.98
CA ILE A 261 -12.65 1.46 0.92
C ILE A 261 -11.60 0.35 1.08
N ASP A 262 -10.51 0.43 0.35
CA ASP A 262 -9.39 -0.51 0.46
C ASP A 262 -8.85 -0.56 1.89
N TYR A 263 -8.59 0.60 2.47
CA TYR A 263 -8.07 0.69 3.83
C TYR A 263 -9.06 0.15 4.89
N GLY A 264 -10.34 0.44 4.75
CA GLY A 264 -11.40 -0.12 5.61
C GLY A 264 -11.47 -1.65 5.49
N ALA A 265 -11.34 -2.19 4.28
CA ALA A 265 -11.27 -3.64 4.06
C ALA A 265 -10.00 -4.25 4.67
N PHE A 266 -8.85 -3.59 4.53
CA PHE A 266 -7.61 -3.98 5.20
C PHE A 266 -7.79 -4.07 6.72
N LEU A 267 -8.36 -3.05 7.37
CA LEU A 267 -8.59 -3.04 8.81
C LEU A 267 -9.53 -4.19 9.25
N ILE A 268 -10.59 -4.46 8.52
CA ILE A 268 -11.45 -5.62 8.76
C ILE A 268 -10.67 -6.92 8.56
N GLY A 269 -9.88 -7.00 7.52
CA GLY A 269 -9.06 -8.17 7.19
C GLY A 269 -8.12 -8.59 8.30
N ILE A 270 -7.44 -7.63 8.93
CA ILE A 270 -6.49 -7.90 10.01
C ILE A 270 -7.16 -8.06 11.38
N LYS A 271 -8.22 -7.31 11.68
CA LYS A 271 -8.85 -7.30 13.02
C LYS A 271 -9.90 -8.40 13.20
N HIS A 272 -10.69 -8.67 12.17
CA HIS A 272 -11.87 -9.53 12.27
C HIS A 272 -11.85 -10.74 11.34
N CYS A 273 -11.27 -10.61 10.13
CA CYS A 273 -11.34 -11.65 9.10
C CYS A 273 -10.09 -12.55 9.09
N ASN A 274 -9.64 -12.98 10.27
CA ASN A 274 -8.47 -13.84 10.43
C ASN A 274 -8.69 -15.23 9.80
N ASP A 275 -7.61 -15.87 9.30
CA ASP A 275 -7.71 -17.17 8.65
C ASP A 275 -7.90 -18.34 9.61
N ALA A 276 -7.30 -18.26 10.79
CA ALA A 276 -7.39 -19.30 11.80
C ALA A 276 -8.64 -19.18 12.68
N ASN A 277 -8.99 -17.95 13.07
CA ASN A 277 -10.10 -17.70 14.00
C ASN A 277 -10.81 -16.38 13.65
N PRO A 278 -11.73 -16.38 12.68
CA PRO A 278 -12.43 -15.17 12.27
C PRO A 278 -13.41 -14.70 13.35
N LYS A 279 -13.27 -13.44 13.77
CA LYS A 279 -14.12 -12.77 14.78
C LYS A 279 -15.39 -12.22 14.15
N CYS A 280 -16.22 -13.09 13.56
CA CYS A 280 -17.40 -12.67 12.79
C CYS A 280 -18.43 -11.90 13.61
N TYR A 281 -18.62 -12.21 14.90
CA TYR A 281 -19.59 -11.55 15.76
C TYR A 281 -19.27 -10.08 16.06
N GLU A 282 -17.97 -9.75 16.12
CA GLU A 282 -17.48 -8.40 16.37
C GLU A 282 -17.30 -7.60 15.07
N CYS A 283 -17.47 -8.27 13.91
CA CYS A 283 -17.17 -7.68 12.61
C CYS A 283 -18.27 -6.69 12.18
N PRO A 284 -17.95 -5.47 11.79
CA PRO A 284 -18.93 -4.51 11.28
C PRO A 284 -19.73 -5.00 10.06
N LEU A 285 -19.22 -5.97 9.32
CA LEU A 285 -19.89 -6.58 8.17
C LEU A 285 -20.72 -7.82 8.53
N ASN A 286 -20.83 -8.21 9.82
CA ASN A 286 -21.44 -9.47 10.24
C ASN A 286 -22.85 -9.68 9.68
N LYS A 287 -23.67 -8.61 9.63
CA LYS A 287 -25.09 -8.70 9.19
C LYS A 287 -25.26 -8.96 7.70
N ILE A 288 -24.28 -8.54 6.88
CA ILE A 288 -24.35 -8.63 5.42
C ILE A 288 -23.38 -9.68 4.85
N CYS A 289 -22.40 -10.12 5.63
CA CYS A 289 -21.35 -11.04 5.19
C CYS A 289 -21.88 -12.48 5.02
N ASN A 290 -21.66 -13.09 3.86
CA ASN A 290 -22.00 -14.48 3.59
C ASN A 290 -21.05 -15.51 4.23
N LYS A 291 -20.00 -15.05 4.91
CA LYS A 291 -19.07 -15.88 5.70
C LYS A 291 -18.43 -17.02 4.89
N ASN A 292 -18.00 -16.74 3.67
CA ASN A 292 -17.29 -17.71 2.83
C ASN A 292 -15.87 -17.97 3.39
N THR A 293 -15.79 -18.41 4.66
CA THR A 293 -14.54 -18.51 5.44
C THR A 293 -13.56 -19.56 4.95
N MET A 294 -13.96 -20.37 3.99
CA MET A 294 -13.09 -21.35 3.35
C MET A 294 -11.94 -20.73 2.54
N PHE A 295 -12.13 -19.50 2.04
CA PHE A 295 -11.08 -18.81 1.29
C PHE A 295 -10.07 -18.16 2.23
N LYS A 296 -8.79 -18.34 1.95
CA LYS A 296 -7.66 -17.85 2.74
C LYS A 296 -6.81 -16.88 1.93
N ALA A 297 -6.03 -16.04 2.61
CA ALA A 297 -4.99 -15.22 1.98
C ALA A 297 -3.73 -15.23 2.86
N TYR A 298 -2.57 -15.14 2.23
CA TYR A 298 -1.28 -15.00 2.91
C TYR A 298 -0.96 -13.53 3.22
#